data_feba426ded15782466921e80afc5b042
#
_entry.id   feba426ded15782466921e80afc5b042
#
_cell.length_a   1.000
_cell.length_b   1.000
_cell.length_c   1.000
_cell.angle_alpha   90.00
_cell.angle_beta   90.00
_cell.angle_gamma   90.00
#
_symmetry.space_group_name_H-M   'P 1'
#
loop_
_entity.id
_entity.type
_entity.pdbx_description
1 polymer ?
#
loop_
_entity_poly.entity_id
_entity_poly.type
_entity_poly.pdbx_seq_one_letter_code
_entity_poly.pdbx_strand_id
1 'polypeptide(L)'
;MSSYLLQVGYTPEAWASMIAHPHDRLDAVRPVIEKLGGKMLHGWFAFGDYDIVSIVEMPSNVEAAAFSLAAAAGGAVRTIKTTPLMTTAEGIEAMRKAAKSGYKAPSSAAHA
;
A
#
# COMPACT_ATOMS: atom_id res chain seq x y z
N MET A 1 -0.10 -15.66 -0.31
CA MET A 1 -0.25 -14.28 0.22
C MET A 1 0.70 -13.36 -0.51
N SER A 2 0.22 -12.19 -0.83
CA SER A 2 1.04 -11.16 -1.47
C SER A 2 1.31 -10.04 -0.47
N SER A 3 2.47 -9.41 -0.58
CA SER A 3 2.87 -8.32 0.31
C SER A 3 2.64 -6.97 -0.36
N TYR A 4 2.30 -6.00 0.47
CA TYR A 4 2.00 -4.64 0.01
C TYR A 4 2.62 -3.63 0.95
N LEU A 5 3.14 -2.55 0.37
CA LEU A 5 3.54 -1.37 1.13
C LEU A 5 2.36 -0.42 1.16
N LEU A 6 1.91 -0.08 2.35
CA LEU A 6 0.85 0.91 2.57
C LEU A 6 1.46 2.20 3.06
N GLN A 7 1.11 3.30 2.42
CA GLN A 7 1.53 4.64 2.83
C GLN A 7 0.28 5.51 2.95
N VAL A 8 0.02 6.01 4.14
CA VAL A 8 -1.25 6.67 4.47
C VAL A 8 -0.98 8.06 5.01
N GLY A 9 -1.73 9.04 4.53
CA GLY A 9 -1.75 10.39 5.07
C GLY A 9 -3.14 10.71 5.60
N TYR A 10 -3.20 11.34 6.78
CA TYR A 10 -4.46 11.69 7.44
C TYR A 10 -4.88 13.13 7.14
N THR A 11 -6.17 13.38 7.29
CA THR A 11 -6.72 14.73 7.20
C THR A 11 -6.35 15.53 8.46
N PRO A 12 -6.39 16.89 8.40
CA PRO A 12 -6.19 17.69 9.60
C PRO A 12 -7.18 17.35 10.70
N GLU A 13 -8.44 17.05 10.35
CA GLU A 13 -9.47 16.67 11.31
C GLU A 13 -9.13 15.37 12.03
N ALA A 14 -8.62 14.39 11.29
CA ALA A 14 -8.18 13.13 11.87
C ALA A 14 -7.02 13.34 12.83
N TRP A 15 -6.04 14.17 12.45
CA TRP A 15 -4.93 14.50 13.33
C TRP A 15 -5.39 15.20 14.60
N ALA A 16 -6.32 16.14 14.49
CA ALA A 16 -6.87 16.83 15.66
C ALA A 16 -7.52 15.84 16.63
N SER A 17 -8.25 14.87 16.10
CA SER A 17 -8.87 13.82 16.91
C SER A 17 -7.82 12.94 17.60
N MET A 18 -6.79 12.52 16.86
CA MET A 18 -5.73 11.68 17.41
C MET A 18 -4.89 12.40 18.47
N ILE A 19 -4.66 13.71 18.29
CA ILE A 19 -3.95 14.51 19.28
C ILE A 19 -4.77 14.64 20.56
N ALA A 20 -6.10 14.81 20.43
CA ALA A 20 -6.99 14.88 21.58
C ALA A 20 -7.06 13.55 22.33
N HIS A 21 -6.93 12.44 21.64
CA HIS A 21 -7.01 11.09 22.20
C HIS A 21 -5.88 10.23 21.63
N PRO A 22 -4.63 10.43 22.08
CA PRO A 22 -3.48 9.69 21.54
C PRO A 22 -3.65 8.19 21.68
N HIS A 23 -3.41 7.45 20.60
CA HIS A 23 -3.51 5.99 20.59
C HIS A 23 -2.67 5.43 19.45
N ASP A 24 -2.41 4.12 19.51
CA ASP A 24 -1.74 3.42 18.42
C ASP A 24 -2.77 3.09 17.35
N ARG A 25 -2.75 3.88 16.27
CA ARG A 25 -3.69 3.71 15.16
C ARG A 25 -3.50 2.37 14.45
N LEU A 26 -2.28 1.84 14.46
CA LEU A 26 -2.00 0.53 13.85
C LEU A 26 -2.72 -0.59 14.59
N ASP A 27 -2.79 -0.50 15.92
CA ASP A 27 -3.56 -1.49 16.71
C ASP A 27 -5.05 -1.45 16.38
N ALA A 28 -5.58 -0.28 16.08
CA ALA A 28 -6.98 -0.15 15.68
C ALA A 28 -7.24 -0.70 14.27
N VAL A 29 -6.25 -0.65 13.39
CA VAL A 29 -6.37 -1.08 11.99
C VAL A 29 -6.09 -2.58 11.83
N ARG A 30 -5.25 -3.15 12.69
CA ARG A 30 -4.86 -4.56 12.58
C ARG A 30 -6.05 -5.53 12.47
N PRO A 31 -7.12 -5.41 13.29
CA PRO A 31 -8.27 -6.31 13.14
C PRO A 31 -8.97 -6.20 11.78
N VAL A 32 -8.95 -5.04 11.17
CA VAL A 32 -9.55 -4.83 9.84
C VAL A 32 -8.77 -5.62 8.79
N ILE A 33 -7.44 -5.54 8.83
CA ILE A 33 -6.55 -6.30 7.95
C ILE A 33 -6.79 -7.80 8.14
N GLU A 34 -6.86 -8.26 9.39
CA GLU A 34 -7.06 -9.67 9.69
C GLU A 34 -8.43 -10.18 9.25
N LYS A 35 -9.46 -9.35 9.38
CA LYS A 35 -10.80 -9.71 8.91
C LYS A 35 -10.86 -9.89 7.40
N LEU A 36 -10.01 -9.20 6.66
CA LEU A 36 -9.88 -9.38 5.22
C LEU A 36 -9.00 -10.58 4.86
N GLY A 37 -8.54 -11.34 5.84
CA GLY A 37 -7.69 -12.51 5.64
C GLY A 37 -6.20 -12.19 5.56
N GLY A 38 -5.82 -10.96 5.87
CA GLY A 38 -4.45 -10.50 5.81
C GLY A 38 -3.73 -10.51 7.14
N LYS A 39 -2.52 -9.99 7.13
CA LYS A 39 -1.68 -9.87 8.30
C LYS A 39 -0.82 -8.62 8.20
N MET A 40 -0.77 -7.84 9.28
CA MET A 40 0.14 -6.70 9.36
C MET A 40 1.50 -7.20 9.86
N LEU A 41 2.52 -7.07 9.02
CA LEU A 41 3.88 -7.52 9.35
C LEU A 41 4.64 -6.46 10.12
N HIS A 42 4.59 -5.23 9.67
CA HIS A 42 5.30 -4.09 10.26
C HIS A 42 4.48 -2.83 10.07
N GLY A 43 4.67 -1.87 10.97
CA GLY A 43 4.05 -0.57 10.84
C GLY A 43 4.78 0.48 11.68
N TRP A 44 4.76 1.71 11.18
CA TRP A 44 5.42 2.85 11.80
C TRP A 44 4.61 4.11 11.60
N PHE A 45 4.66 5.01 12.57
CA PHE A 45 4.33 6.40 12.32
C PHE A 45 5.48 7.05 11.56
N ALA A 46 5.14 8.01 10.73
CA ALA A 46 6.10 8.80 9.97
C ALA A 46 5.63 10.26 9.99
N PHE A 47 6.47 11.16 9.58
CA PHE A 47 6.06 12.53 9.30
C PHE A 47 6.89 13.05 8.12
N GLY A 48 6.19 13.57 7.13
CA GLY A 48 6.71 13.89 5.80
C GLY A 48 5.55 13.82 4.84
N ASP A 49 5.74 13.17 3.72
CA ASP A 49 4.68 13.00 2.73
C ASP A 49 3.56 12.09 3.24
N TYR A 50 3.89 11.14 4.11
CA TYR A 50 2.94 10.20 4.69
C TYR A 50 3.09 10.16 6.19
N ASP A 51 2.03 9.71 6.86
CA ASP A 51 1.94 9.70 8.32
C ASP A 51 2.05 8.29 8.91
N ILE A 52 1.66 7.28 8.14
CA ILE A 52 1.79 5.87 8.49
C ILE A 52 2.41 5.14 7.31
N VAL A 53 3.35 4.26 7.63
CA VAL A 53 3.95 3.33 6.66
C VAL A 53 3.82 1.93 7.23
N SER A 54 3.29 0.99 6.46
CA SER A 54 3.07 -0.37 6.92
C SER A 54 3.36 -1.38 5.82
N ILE A 55 3.78 -2.57 6.21
CA ILE A 55 3.91 -3.72 5.31
C ILE A 55 2.89 -4.74 5.75
N VAL A 56 2.00 -5.11 4.83
CA VAL A 56 0.94 -6.07 5.09
C VAL A 56 0.97 -7.19 4.07
N GLU A 57 0.49 -8.36 4.49
CA GLU A 57 0.18 -9.46 3.57
C GLU A 57 -1.32 -9.52 3.38
N MET A 58 -1.76 -9.75 2.15
CA MET A 58 -3.17 -9.94 1.81
C MET A 58 -3.33 -11.15 0.92
N PRO A 59 -4.51 -11.82 0.95
CA PRO A 59 -4.74 -12.99 0.10
C PRO A 59 -4.59 -12.68 -1.38
N SER A 60 -5.04 -11.53 -1.83
CA SER A 60 -4.93 -11.10 -3.22
C SER A 60 -5.07 -9.58 -3.34
N ASN A 61 -4.95 -9.08 -4.57
CA ASN A 61 -5.17 -7.67 -4.86
C ASN A 61 -6.59 -7.19 -4.49
N VAL A 62 -7.56 -8.09 -4.52
CA VAL A 62 -8.95 -7.73 -4.19
C VAL A 62 -9.07 -7.29 -2.74
N GLU A 63 -8.50 -8.07 -1.80
CA GLU A 63 -8.54 -7.72 -0.39
C GLU A 63 -7.67 -6.50 -0.07
N ALA A 64 -6.54 -6.36 -0.74
CA ALA A 64 -5.69 -5.17 -0.60
C ALA A 64 -6.44 -3.92 -1.07
N ALA A 65 -7.13 -4.00 -2.20
CA ALA A 65 -7.95 -2.91 -2.71
C ALA A 65 -9.13 -2.63 -1.79
N ALA A 66 -9.77 -3.68 -1.25
CA ALA A 66 -10.89 -3.52 -0.33
C ALA A 66 -10.50 -2.72 0.91
N PHE A 67 -9.33 -2.98 1.47
CA PHE A 67 -8.82 -2.20 2.59
C PHE A 67 -8.62 -0.73 2.20
N SER A 68 -8.00 -0.49 1.06
CA SER A 68 -7.73 0.88 0.58
C SER A 68 -9.01 1.66 0.33
N LEU A 69 -10.01 1.00 -0.25
CA LEU A 69 -11.32 1.62 -0.50
C LEU A 69 -12.04 1.94 0.82
N ALA A 70 -12.01 1.02 1.77
CA ALA A 70 -12.63 1.23 3.08
C ALA A 70 -11.97 2.39 3.81
N ALA A 71 -10.66 2.47 3.79
CA ALA A 71 -9.91 3.56 4.42
C ALA A 71 -10.25 4.90 3.77
N ALA A 72 -10.30 4.94 2.45
CA ALA A 72 -10.63 6.16 1.70
C ALA A 72 -12.07 6.61 1.99
N ALA A 73 -13.01 5.67 2.06
CA ALA A 73 -14.42 5.97 2.33
C ALA A 73 -14.66 6.46 3.74
N GLY A 74 -13.77 6.14 4.68
CA GLY A 74 -13.92 6.51 6.08
C GLY A 74 -13.75 8.01 6.39
N GLY A 75 -13.20 8.78 5.47
CA GLY A 75 -13.09 10.23 5.57
C GLY A 75 -11.91 10.75 6.39
N ALA A 76 -11.17 9.88 7.08
CA ALA A 76 -10.01 10.29 7.90
C ALA A 76 -8.70 10.32 7.11
N VAL A 77 -8.67 9.69 5.94
CA VAL A 77 -7.48 9.53 5.12
C VAL A 77 -7.55 10.50 3.94
N ARG A 78 -6.56 11.39 3.85
CA ARG A 78 -6.43 12.31 2.70
C ARG A 78 -5.78 11.63 1.50
N THR A 79 -4.95 10.63 1.75
CA THR A 79 -4.27 9.87 0.70
C THR A 79 -3.90 8.50 1.21
N ILE A 80 -3.96 7.52 0.33
CA ILE A 80 -3.46 6.17 0.59
C ILE A 80 -2.80 5.65 -0.67
N LYS A 81 -1.60 5.11 -0.51
CA LYS A 81 -0.87 4.50 -1.61
C LYS A 81 -0.59 3.05 -1.25
N THR A 82 -1.05 2.15 -2.09
CA THR A 82 -0.89 0.71 -1.90
C THR A 82 0.00 0.18 -3.02
N THR A 83 1.20 -0.27 -2.68
CA THR A 83 2.19 -0.72 -3.65
C THR A 83 2.38 -2.22 -3.52
N PRO A 84 2.03 -3.02 -4.53
CA PRO A 84 2.35 -4.45 -4.52
C PRO A 84 3.86 -4.66 -4.51
N LEU A 85 4.30 -5.60 -3.70
CA LEU A 85 5.70 -5.92 -3.57
C LEU A 85 5.95 -7.31 -4.14
N MET A 86 7.13 -7.49 -4.71
CA MET A 86 7.60 -8.78 -5.19
C MET A 86 8.87 -9.16 -4.44
N THR A 87 9.08 -10.46 -4.24
CA THR A 87 10.39 -10.93 -3.80
C THR A 87 11.40 -10.69 -4.91
N THR A 88 12.68 -10.70 -4.55
CA THR A 88 13.74 -10.57 -5.56
C THR A 88 13.68 -11.72 -6.57
N ALA A 89 13.31 -12.93 -6.12
CA ALA A 89 13.13 -14.08 -7.02
C ALA A 89 12.01 -13.83 -8.04
N GLU A 90 10.87 -13.30 -7.58
CA GLU A 90 9.77 -12.94 -8.47
C GLU A 90 10.18 -11.84 -9.45
N GLY A 91 10.97 -10.87 -8.98
CA GLY A 91 11.51 -9.82 -9.84
C GLY A 91 12.41 -10.37 -10.94
N ILE A 92 13.26 -11.33 -10.62
CA ILE A 92 14.11 -11.99 -11.61
C ILE A 92 13.26 -12.76 -12.64
N GLU A 93 12.22 -13.45 -12.17
CA GLU A 93 11.31 -14.15 -13.08
C GLU A 93 10.58 -13.19 -14.01
N ALA A 94 10.16 -12.05 -13.50
CA ALA A 94 9.56 -10.99 -14.32
C ALA A 94 10.54 -10.49 -15.40
N MET A 95 11.81 -10.33 -15.04
CA MET A 95 12.85 -9.94 -16.01
C MET A 95 13.02 -10.98 -17.12
N ARG A 96 12.99 -12.27 -16.76
CA ARG A 96 13.09 -13.35 -17.75
C ARG A 96 11.91 -13.32 -18.73
N LYS A 97 10.71 -13.11 -18.21
CA LYS A 97 9.50 -13.00 -19.03
C LYS A 97 9.53 -11.75 -19.91
N ALA A 98 10.00 -10.66 -19.37
CA ALA A 98 10.14 -9.40 -20.12
C ALA A 98 11.08 -9.56 -21.32
N ALA A 99 12.19 -10.28 -21.13
CA ALA A 99 13.15 -10.53 -22.21
C ALA A 99 12.53 -11.28 -23.39
N LYS A 100 11.48 -12.07 -23.13
CA LYS A 100 10.79 -12.87 -24.14
C LYS A 100 9.50 -12.24 -24.63
N SER A 101 9.16 -11.05 -24.16
CA SER A 101 7.87 -10.42 -24.44
C SER A 101 7.73 -9.90 -25.87
N GLY A 102 8.84 -9.67 -26.55
CA GLY A 102 8.82 -9.05 -27.88
C GLY A 102 8.59 -7.55 -27.86
N TYR A 103 8.51 -6.94 -26.68
CA TYR A 103 8.33 -5.49 -26.58
C TYR A 103 9.53 -4.74 -27.18
N LYS A 104 9.23 -3.74 -28.00
CA LYS A 104 10.24 -2.83 -28.57
C LYS A 104 9.90 -1.42 -28.15
N ALA A 105 10.89 -0.75 -27.58
CA ALA A 105 10.72 0.64 -27.17
C ALA A 105 10.49 1.53 -28.40
N PRO A 106 9.67 2.59 -28.28
CA PRO A 106 9.58 3.59 -29.30
C PRO A 106 10.95 4.22 -29.50
N SER A 107 11.35 4.41 -30.79
CA SER A 107 12.60 5.11 -31.11
C SER A 107 12.30 6.57 -31.46
N SER A 108 13.28 7.44 -31.23
CA SER A 108 13.15 8.85 -31.60
C SER A 108 12.84 9.02 -33.10
N ALA A 109 13.44 8.19 -33.94
CA ALA A 109 13.21 8.23 -35.38
C ALA A 109 11.78 7.83 -35.75
N ALA A 110 11.18 6.89 -35.01
CA ALA A 110 9.82 6.43 -35.26
C ALA A 110 8.78 7.46 -34.83
N HIS A 111 9.15 8.41 -33.96
CA HIS A 111 8.26 9.42 -33.40
C HIS A 111 8.59 10.84 -33.78
N ALA A 112 9.57 10.97 -34.65
CA ALA A 112 9.97 12.26 -35.16
C ALA A 112 8.90 12.85 -36.09
#